data_114a0ae2e45a2d321150179825a74191
#
_entry.id   114a0ae2e45a2d321150179825a74191
#
_cell.length_a   1.000
_cell.length_b   1.000
_cell.length_c   1.000
_cell.angle_alpha   90.00
_cell.angle_beta   90.00
_cell.angle_gamma   90.00
#
_symmetry.space_group_name_H-M   'P 1'
#
loop_
_entity.id
_entity.type
_entity.pdbx_description
1 polymer ?
#
loop_
_entity_poly.entity_id
_entity_poly.type
_entity_poly.pdbx_seq_one_letter_code
_entity_poly.pdbx_strand_id
1 'polypeptide(L)'
;MEFTAIFTNALMPTLTSREDMGRVSGSGYAFGYAGGVLSLVVMLALFAESATTGLTLLGQPPALGLDAAAREGTRFVGPFTAIWYAVFMVPFFLWVREPRGPSRPVQLGAALRDLGALVASLRHRRSLAAWLLSSMFSRDALNALYSFGGVYAATVLGWPVIWSGVFGVVSAVSAAIICWLGGRADRAHGPKPVIVTCTLALIAVCAVVIGMSREQFMGLPLAPGSRIPDAIFFACGVAIGGAGGMLQAASRTLMVRHTTAERATEAFGLYALSGKATAFLAPFLIATVTAATGSQRIGISPLIVMFLLSLALLRWVKPEGEPGQ
;
A
#
# COMPACT_ATOMS: atom_id res chain seq x y z
N MET A 1 12.79 -6.62 -1.89
CA MET A 1 11.39 -6.48 -2.40
C MET A 1 11.20 -5.27 -3.32
N GLU A 2 11.73 -4.08 -3.04
CA GLU A 2 11.52 -2.90 -3.91
C GLU A 2 12.02 -3.09 -5.34
N PHE A 3 13.23 -3.63 -5.51
CA PHE A 3 13.77 -3.89 -6.86
C PHE A 3 12.89 -4.84 -7.67
N THR A 4 12.38 -5.89 -7.04
CA THR A 4 11.47 -6.82 -7.72
C THR A 4 10.19 -6.12 -8.14
N ALA A 5 9.61 -5.26 -7.28
CA ALA A 5 8.43 -4.49 -7.63
C ALA A 5 8.68 -3.53 -8.82
N ILE A 6 9.87 -2.91 -8.91
CA ILE A 6 10.23 -2.07 -10.06
C ILE A 6 10.27 -2.91 -11.34
N PHE A 7 10.97 -4.04 -11.34
CA PHE A 7 11.11 -4.88 -12.53
C PHE A 7 9.78 -5.52 -12.95
N THR A 8 9.01 -6.08 -12.02
CA THR A 8 7.71 -6.68 -12.33
C THR A 8 6.70 -5.64 -12.84
N ASN A 9 6.71 -4.43 -12.29
CA ASN A 9 5.87 -3.34 -12.78
C ASN A 9 6.32 -2.84 -14.15
N ALA A 10 7.62 -2.82 -14.42
CA ALA A 10 8.17 -2.40 -15.71
C ALA A 10 7.77 -3.35 -16.85
N LEU A 11 7.47 -4.61 -16.54
CA LEU A 11 6.98 -5.57 -17.53
C LEU A 11 5.49 -5.39 -17.89
N MET A 12 4.71 -4.67 -17.08
CA MET A 12 3.27 -4.50 -17.31
C MET A 12 2.91 -4.01 -18.72
N PRO A 13 3.61 -3.00 -19.31
CA PRO A 13 3.30 -2.54 -20.66
C PRO A 13 3.46 -3.61 -21.76
N THR A 14 4.23 -4.68 -21.48
CA THR A 14 4.45 -5.79 -22.43
C THR A 14 3.47 -6.94 -22.24
N LEU A 15 2.78 -6.99 -21.07
CA LEU A 15 1.89 -8.12 -20.72
C LEU A 15 0.47 -7.93 -21.22
N THR A 16 0.01 -6.71 -21.46
CA THR A 16 -1.37 -6.43 -21.84
C THR A 16 -1.54 -5.10 -22.56
N SER A 17 -2.69 -4.92 -23.20
CA SER A 17 -3.07 -3.65 -23.83
C SER A 17 -3.28 -2.55 -22.78
N ARG A 18 -3.21 -1.29 -23.20
CA ARG A 18 -3.49 -0.12 -22.32
C ARG A 18 -4.90 -0.16 -21.71
N GLU A 19 -5.87 -0.71 -22.44
CA GLU A 19 -7.27 -0.81 -22.01
C GLU A 19 -7.45 -1.82 -20.87
N ASP A 20 -6.76 -2.97 -20.93
CA ASP A 20 -6.85 -4.02 -19.93
C ASP A 20 -5.90 -3.84 -18.74
N MET A 21 -5.04 -2.81 -18.79
CA MET A 21 -4.03 -2.56 -17.77
C MET A 21 -4.60 -2.44 -16.35
N GLY A 22 -5.72 -1.73 -16.20
CA GLY A 22 -6.41 -1.59 -14.91
C GLY A 22 -6.86 -2.92 -14.33
N ARG A 23 -7.38 -3.83 -15.18
CA ARG A 23 -7.80 -5.17 -14.76
C ARG A 23 -6.61 -6.01 -14.32
N VAL A 24 -5.51 -5.99 -15.06
CA VAL A 24 -4.28 -6.73 -14.72
C VAL A 24 -3.66 -6.18 -13.44
N SER A 25 -3.57 -4.85 -13.32
CA SER A 25 -3.07 -4.20 -12.10
C SER A 25 -3.92 -4.52 -10.87
N GLY A 26 -5.24 -4.37 -10.97
CA GLY A 26 -6.17 -4.66 -9.88
C GLY A 26 -6.14 -6.13 -9.45
N SER A 27 -6.16 -7.08 -10.40
CA SER A 27 -6.06 -8.50 -10.08
C SER A 27 -4.71 -8.86 -9.45
N GLY A 28 -3.61 -8.29 -9.92
CA GLY A 28 -2.30 -8.51 -9.32
C GLY A 28 -2.25 -8.07 -7.85
N TYR A 29 -2.80 -6.91 -7.51
CA TYR A 29 -2.94 -6.48 -6.12
C TYR A 29 -3.89 -7.37 -5.32
N ALA A 30 -5.02 -7.78 -5.90
CA ALA A 30 -5.97 -8.68 -5.26
C ALA A 30 -5.33 -10.02 -4.86
N PHE A 31 -4.61 -10.66 -5.79
CA PHE A 31 -3.85 -11.88 -5.50
C PHE A 31 -2.73 -11.65 -4.50
N GLY A 32 -2.06 -10.49 -4.54
CA GLY A 32 -1.05 -10.13 -3.55
C GLY A 32 -1.62 -10.07 -2.13
N TYR A 33 -2.75 -9.38 -1.93
CA TYR A 33 -3.42 -9.33 -0.63
C TYR A 33 -3.97 -10.70 -0.21
N ALA A 34 -4.58 -11.46 -1.10
CA ALA A 34 -5.05 -12.82 -0.82
C ALA A 34 -3.90 -13.75 -0.41
N GLY A 35 -2.76 -13.69 -1.13
CA GLY A 35 -1.55 -14.41 -0.79
C GLY A 35 -0.98 -14.00 0.57
N GLY A 36 -1.02 -12.72 0.90
CA GLY A 36 -0.61 -12.20 2.21
C GLY A 36 -1.48 -12.71 3.36
N VAL A 37 -2.81 -12.71 3.18
CA VAL A 37 -3.75 -13.29 4.18
C VAL A 37 -3.50 -14.79 4.34
N LEU A 38 -3.35 -15.53 3.24
CA LEU A 38 -3.06 -16.96 3.27
C LEU A 38 -1.74 -17.24 4.00
N SER A 39 -0.69 -16.48 3.68
CA SER A 39 0.61 -16.56 4.36
C SER A 39 0.48 -16.35 5.87
N LEU A 40 -0.29 -15.33 6.28
CA LEU A 40 -0.54 -15.05 7.69
C LEU A 40 -1.30 -16.20 8.38
N VAL A 41 -2.32 -16.74 7.73
CA VAL A 41 -3.08 -17.89 8.27
C VAL A 41 -2.17 -19.11 8.43
N VAL A 42 -1.36 -19.44 7.43
CA VAL A 42 -0.39 -20.55 7.51
C VAL A 42 0.61 -20.32 8.64
N MET A 43 1.13 -19.11 8.77
CA MET A 43 2.09 -18.76 9.83
C MET A 43 1.49 -18.93 11.23
N LEU A 44 0.26 -18.41 11.45
CA LEU A 44 -0.43 -18.53 12.74
C LEU A 44 -0.89 -19.95 13.04
N ALA A 45 -1.31 -20.68 12.03
CA ALA A 45 -1.81 -22.05 12.20
C ALA A 45 -0.71 -23.04 12.55
N LEU A 46 0.46 -22.92 11.92
CA LEU A 46 1.50 -23.95 11.96
C LEU A 46 2.74 -23.55 12.76
N PHE A 47 3.08 -22.26 12.85
CA PHE A 47 4.37 -21.83 13.37
C PHE A 47 4.28 -20.92 14.59
N ALA A 48 3.50 -19.82 14.49
CA ALA A 48 3.49 -18.80 15.54
C ALA A 48 2.78 -19.29 16.80
N GLU A 49 3.53 -19.43 17.88
CA GLU A 49 3.02 -19.80 19.18
C GLU A 49 2.44 -18.61 19.97
N SER A 50 1.40 -18.84 20.74
CA SER A 50 0.88 -17.91 21.73
C SER A 50 1.87 -17.72 22.88
N ALA A 51 2.04 -16.48 23.33
CA ALA A 51 2.92 -16.18 24.47
C ALA A 51 2.43 -16.79 25.79
N THR A 52 1.13 -17.12 25.88
CA THR A 52 0.51 -17.65 27.12
C THR A 52 0.45 -19.16 27.15
N THR A 53 0.21 -19.81 26.02
CA THR A 53 -0.01 -21.26 25.94
C THR A 53 1.16 -22.02 25.32
N GLY A 54 2.06 -21.34 24.59
CA GLY A 54 3.10 -21.98 23.80
C GLY A 54 2.59 -22.75 22.57
N LEU A 55 1.28 -22.71 22.31
CA LEU A 55 0.64 -23.44 21.22
C LEU A 55 0.28 -22.50 20.06
N THR A 56 0.25 -23.07 18.85
CA THR A 56 -0.20 -22.37 17.64
C THR A 56 -1.72 -22.16 17.64
N LEU A 57 -2.24 -21.47 16.62
CA LEU A 57 -3.70 -21.27 16.45
C LEU A 57 -4.48 -22.59 16.38
N LEU A 58 -3.87 -23.67 15.91
CA LEU A 58 -4.47 -25.02 15.87
C LEU A 58 -4.36 -25.77 17.22
N GLY A 59 -3.82 -25.15 18.28
CA GLY A 59 -3.65 -25.78 19.58
C GLY A 59 -2.55 -26.83 19.64
N GLN A 60 -1.60 -26.78 18.70
CA GLN A 60 -0.47 -27.71 18.62
C GLN A 60 0.87 -26.99 18.84
N PRO A 61 1.93 -27.68 19.23
CA PRO A 61 3.28 -27.10 19.23
C PRO A 61 3.67 -26.58 17.85
N PRO A 62 4.57 -25.60 17.76
CA PRO A 62 5.08 -25.10 16.49
C PRO A 62 5.63 -26.24 15.62
N ALA A 63 5.29 -26.20 14.33
CA ALA A 63 5.76 -27.20 13.37
C ALA A 63 7.32 -27.19 13.24
N LEU A 64 7.88 -28.23 12.61
CA LEU A 64 9.31 -28.43 12.42
C LEU A 64 10.12 -28.58 13.72
N GLY A 65 9.47 -28.86 14.86
CA GLY A 65 10.16 -29.02 16.14
C GLY A 65 10.73 -27.72 16.73
N LEU A 66 10.19 -26.57 16.32
CA LEU A 66 10.61 -25.24 16.80
C LEU A 66 10.24 -25.07 18.29
N ASP A 67 11.17 -24.54 19.08
CA ASP A 67 11.00 -24.34 20.51
C ASP A 67 10.07 -23.16 20.81
N ALA A 68 8.91 -23.45 21.38
CA ALA A 68 7.91 -22.45 21.79
C ALA A 68 8.44 -21.55 22.92
N ALA A 69 9.27 -22.08 23.85
CA ALA A 69 9.82 -21.31 24.96
C ALA A 69 10.84 -20.27 24.47
N ALA A 70 11.62 -20.62 23.46
CA ALA A 70 12.55 -19.70 22.78
C ALA A 70 11.88 -18.79 21.73
N ARG A 71 10.55 -18.88 21.54
CA ARG A 71 9.79 -18.13 20.53
C ARG A 71 10.30 -18.37 19.10
N GLU A 72 10.80 -19.57 18.83
CA GLU A 72 11.37 -19.90 17.51
C GLU A 72 10.30 -19.94 16.43
N GLY A 73 9.08 -20.41 16.72
CA GLY A 73 7.96 -20.41 15.80
C GLY A 73 7.60 -18.99 15.33
N THR A 74 7.46 -18.04 16.25
CA THR A 74 7.23 -16.62 15.88
C THR A 74 8.42 -16.04 15.10
N ARG A 75 9.66 -16.37 15.47
CA ARG A 75 10.87 -15.90 14.79
C ARG A 75 11.04 -16.50 13.39
N PHE A 76 10.44 -17.66 13.15
CA PHE A 76 10.43 -18.31 11.84
C PHE A 76 9.73 -17.50 10.74
N VAL A 77 9.02 -16.43 11.07
CA VAL A 77 8.40 -15.51 10.09
C VAL A 77 9.38 -15.03 9.02
N GLY A 78 10.63 -14.77 9.35
CA GLY A 78 11.65 -14.35 8.40
C GLY A 78 11.96 -15.44 7.36
N PRO A 79 12.45 -16.62 7.76
CA PRO A 79 12.67 -17.76 6.86
C PRO A 79 11.40 -18.15 6.08
N PHE A 80 10.25 -18.22 6.74
CA PHE A 80 8.97 -18.54 6.09
C PHE A 80 8.64 -17.55 4.98
N THR A 81 8.76 -16.25 5.23
CA THR A 81 8.51 -15.22 4.21
C THR A 81 9.46 -15.35 3.03
N ALA A 82 10.73 -15.68 3.26
CA ALA A 82 11.70 -15.91 2.19
C ALA A 82 11.33 -17.12 1.32
N ILE A 83 10.94 -18.23 1.95
CA ILE A 83 10.48 -19.45 1.24
C ILE A 83 9.19 -19.16 0.47
N TRP A 84 8.22 -18.52 1.13
CA TRP A 84 6.94 -18.13 0.51
C TRP A 84 7.18 -17.29 -0.74
N TYR A 85 8.01 -16.27 -0.63
CA TYR A 85 8.37 -15.42 -1.75
C TYR A 85 9.07 -16.21 -2.87
N ALA A 86 10.04 -17.06 -2.55
CA ALA A 86 10.75 -17.87 -3.53
C ALA A 86 9.80 -18.80 -4.30
N VAL A 87 8.91 -19.52 -3.59
CA VAL A 87 7.93 -20.44 -4.19
C VAL A 87 7.02 -19.71 -5.18
N PHE A 88 6.49 -18.54 -4.78
CA PHE A 88 5.59 -17.77 -5.66
C PHE A 88 6.31 -17.00 -6.78
N MET A 89 7.62 -16.86 -6.72
CA MET A 89 8.44 -16.34 -7.83
C MET A 89 8.80 -17.40 -8.89
N VAL A 90 8.73 -18.68 -8.56
CA VAL A 90 9.00 -19.77 -9.53
C VAL A 90 8.14 -19.66 -10.79
N PRO A 91 6.80 -19.49 -10.72
CA PRO A 91 5.96 -19.33 -11.89
C PRO A 91 6.36 -18.14 -12.78
N PHE A 92 6.78 -17.04 -12.16
CA PHE A 92 7.25 -15.86 -12.88
C PHE A 92 8.46 -16.22 -13.78
N PHE A 93 9.48 -16.87 -13.24
CA PHE A 93 10.66 -17.25 -14.02
C PHE A 93 10.40 -18.34 -15.05
N LEU A 94 9.41 -19.21 -14.83
CA LEU A 94 9.05 -20.28 -15.77
C LEU A 94 8.23 -19.77 -16.96
N TRP A 95 7.35 -18.80 -16.74
CA TRP A 95 6.34 -18.42 -17.75
C TRP A 95 6.52 -17.04 -18.33
N VAL A 96 7.11 -16.10 -17.58
CA VAL A 96 7.34 -14.74 -18.10
C VAL A 96 8.63 -14.71 -18.91
N ARG A 97 8.50 -14.45 -20.20
CA ARG A 97 9.63 -14.32 -21.13
C ARG A 97 9.87 -12.82 -21.39
N GLU A 98 11.04 -12.35 -21.00
CA GLU A 98 11.46 -10.99 -21.34
C GLU A 98 11.88 -10.92 -22.81
N PRO A 99 11.49 -9.88 -23.55
CA PRO A 99 12.08 -9.59 -24.85
C PRO A 99 13.59 -9.42 -24.70
N ARG A 100 14.39 -10.26 -25.36
CA ARG A 100 15.86 -10.17 -25.33
C ARG A 100 16.28 -8.92 -26.10
N GLY A 101 16.63 -7.86 -25.38
CA GLY A 101 17.31 -6.70 -25.93
C GLY A 101 18.82 -6.97 -26.08
N PRO A 102 19.55 -6.14 -26.87
CA PRO A 102 20.99 -6.21 -26.94
C PRO A 102 21.60 -5.99 -25.56
N SER A 103 22.41 -6.99 -25.11
CA SER A 103 23.14 -6.90 -23.85
C SER A 103 24.13 -5.73 -23.93
N ARG A 104 23.91 -4.70 -23.13
CA ARG A 104 24.86 -3.59 -22.95
C ARG A 104 25.60 -3.79 -21.64
N PRO A 105 26.92 -3.53 -21.62
CA PRO A 105 27.66 -3.57 -20.36
C PRO A 105 27.09 -2.54 -19.38
N VAL A 106 26.87 -2.98 -18.15
CA VAL A 106 26.36 -2.10 -17.09
C VAL A 106 27.42 -1.06 -16.74
N GLN A 107 27.19 0.17 -17.10
CA GLN A 107 28.04 1.31 -16.74
C GLN A 107 27.27 2.16 -15.71
N LEU A 108 27.66 2.07 -14.44
CA LEU A 108 27.03 2.80 -13.35
C LEU A 108 26.97 4.32 -13.61
N GLY A 109 28.06 4.89 -14.18
CA GLY A 109 28.12 6.30 -14.53
C GLY A 109 27.13 6.70 -15.64
N ALA A 110 26.88 5.83 -16.61
CA ALA A 110 25.85 6.06 -17.64
C ALA A 110 24.45 5.98 -16.99
N ALA A 111 24.17 4.98 -16.16
CA ALA A 111 22.88 4.84 -15.48
C ALA A 111 22.57 6.05 -14.59
N LEU A 112 23.53 6.58 -13.84
CA LEU A 112 23.34 7.79 -13.03
C LEU A 112 23.11 9.03 -13.89
N ARG A 113 23.80 9.15 -15.04
CA ARG A 113 23.59 10.23 -16.00
C ARG A 113 22.18 10.17 -16.62
N ASP A 114 21.74 8.97 -16.99
CA ASP A 114 20.41 8.74 -17.57
C ASP A 114 19.31 9.07 -16.55
N LEU A 115 19.49 8.69 -15.29
CA LEU A 115 18.59 9.08 -14.19
C LEU A 115 18.58 10.60 -13.99
N GLY A 116 19.76 11.25 -14.01
CA GLY A 116 19.87 12.71 -13.94
C GLY A 116 19.17 13.41 -15.11
N ALA A 117 19.33 12.89 -16.33
CA ALA A 117 18.64 13.39 -17.53
C ALA A 117 17.12 13.20 -17.42
N LEU A 118 16.66 12.06 -16.90
CA LEU A 118 15.24 11.79 -16.65
C LEU A 118 14.65 12.79 -15.65
N VAL A 119 15.33 13.03 -14.52
CA VAL A 119 14.92 14.04 -13.52
C VAL A 119 14.91 15.44 -14.15
N ALA A 120 15.94 15.80 -14.91
CA ALA A 120 15.99 17.09 -15.62
C ALA A 120 14.86 17.25 -16.65
N SER A 121 14.42 16.16 -17.28
CA SER A 121 13.32 16.17 -18.24
C SER A 121 11.96 16.48 -17.62
N LEU A 122 11.79 16.27 -16.30
CA LEU A 122 10.53 16.53 -15.59
C LEU A 122 10.08 17.98 -15.71
N ARG A 123 11.00 18.94 -15.85
CA ARG A 123 10.67 20.36 -16.08
C ARG A 123 9.87 20.58 -17.38
N HIS A 124 10.03 19.71 -18.36
CA HIS A 124 9.32 19.76 -19.64
C HIS A 124 8.10 18.82 -19.69
N ARG A 125 8.06 17.81 -18.80
CA ARG A 125 6.99 16.81 -18.70
C ARG A 125 6.10 17.11 -17.50
N ARG A 126 5.32 18.19 -17.60
CA ARG A 126 4.51 18.71 -16.47
C ARG A 126 3.51 17.69 -15.92
N SER A 127 2.90 16.88 -16.78
CA SER A 127 1.96 15.85 -16.35
C SER A 127 2.64 14.74 -15.55
N LEU A 128 3.79 14.25 -16.00
CA LEU A 128 4.56 13.24 -15.25
C LEU A 128 5.08 13.79 -13.92
N ALA A 129 5.61 15.03 -13.92
CA ALA A 129 6.08 15.67 -12.68
C ALA A 129 4.95 15.85 -11.66
N ALA A 130 3.78 16.35 -12.10
CA ALA A 130 2.60 16.48 -11.26
C ALA A 130 2.11 15.13 -10.75
N TRP A 131 2.16 14.07 -11.56
CA TRP A 131 1.82 12.72 -11.16
C TRP A 131 2.77 12.17 -10.11
N LEU A 132 4.08 12.29 -10.29
CA LEU A 132 5.07 11.83 -9.31
C LEU A 132 4.89 12.51 -7.96
N LEU A 133 4.71 13.84 -7.95
CA LEU A 133 4.44 14.61 -6.73
C LEU A 133 3.10 14.24 -6.09
N SER A 134 2.03 14.11 -6.87
CA SER A 134 0.72 13.66 -6.38
C SER A 134 0.82 12.28 -5.72
N SER A 135 1.45 11.33 -6.41
CA SER A 135 1.61 9.96 -5.92
C SER A 135 2.51 9.87 -4.69
N MET A 136 3.50 10.74 -4.57
CA MET A 136 4.37 10.86 -3.42
C MET A 136 3.55 11.18 -2.15
N PHE A 137 2.76 12.26 -2.18
CA PHE A 137 1.93 12.64 -1.05
C PHE A 137 0.87 11.58 -0.70
N SER A 138 0.20 11.02 -1.69
CA SER A 138 -0.84 10.01 -1.42
C SER A 138 -0.27 8.69 -0.88
N ARG A 139 0.90 8.25 -1.34
CA ARG A 139 1.55 7.02 -0.84
C ARG A 139 2.10 7.19 0.57
N ASP A 140 2.73 8.34 0.86
CA ASP A 140 3.22 8.64 2.20
C ASP A 140 2.07 8.71 3.21
N ALA A 141 1.00 9.43 2.86
CA ALA A 141 -0.18 9.52 3.69
C ALA A 141 -0.84 8.14 3.91
N LEU A 142 -0.94 7.32 2.87
CA LEU A 142 -1.50 5.96 2.96
C LEU A 142 -0.64 5.04 3.83
N ASN A 143 0.68 5.05 3.66
CA ASN A 143 1.60 4.23 4.47
C ASN A 143 1.54 4.63 5.95
N ALA A 144 1.47 5.94 6.23
CA ALA A 144 1.29 6.43 7.58
C ALA A 144 -0.07 6.02 8.16
N LEU A 145 -1.14 6.06 7.37
CA LEU A 145 -2.47 5.63 7.79
C LEU A 145 -2.50 4.14 8.15
N TYR A 146 -1.84 3.28 7.39
CA TYR A 146 -1.68 1.86 7.73
C TYR A 146 -0.94 1.66 9.05
N SER A 147 0.15 2.37 9.26
CA SER A 147 0.95 2.28 10.49
C SER A 147 0.21 2.86 11.69
N PHE A 148 -0.47 3.99 11.50
CA PHE A 148 -1.21 4.69 12.55
C PHE A 148 -2.45 3.92 13.02
N GLY A 149 -3.09 3.13 12.16
CA GLY A 149 -4.29 2.36 12.51
C GLY A 149 -4.10 1.47 13.73
N GLY A 150 -2.98 0.75 13.82
CA GLY A 150 -2.65 -0.07 15.00
C GLY A 150 -2.39 0.76 16.26
N VAL A 151 -1.69 1.88 16.12
CA VAL A 151 -1.42 2.81 17.24
C VAL A 151 -2.73 3.38 17.78
N TYR A 152 -3.59 3.87 16.90
CA TYR A 152 -4.91 4.41 17.27
C TYR A 152 -5.78 3.35 17.99
N ALA A 153 -5.83 2.15 17.45
CA ALA A 153 -6.58 1.03 18.04
C ALA A 153 -6.11 0.74 19.47
N ALA A 154 -4.80 0.73 19.70
CA ALA A 154 -4.24 0.45 21.02
C ALA A 154 -4.41 1.61 22.01
N THR A 155 -4.12 2.85 21.56
CA THR A 155 -4.01 4.01 22.47
C THR A 155 -5.33 4.75 22.69
N VAL A 156 -6.19 4.86 21.65
CA VAL A 156 -7.46 5.59 21.73
C VAL A 156 -8.63 4.65 22.00
N LEU A 157 -8.66 3.48 21.35
CA LEU A 157 -9.72 2.52 21.53
C LEU A 157 -9.43 1.48 22.61
N GLY A 158 -8.18 1.39 23.09
CA GLY A 158 -7.79 0.42 24.12
C GLY A 158 -7.91 -1.04 23.66
N TRP A 159 -7.73 -1.31 22.38
CA TRP A 159 -7.86 -2.65 21.84
C TRP A 159 -6.71 -3.57 22.27
N PRO A 160 -7.02 -4.81 22.67
CA PRO A 160 -6.00 -5.83 22.80
C PRO A 160 -5.40 -6.17 21.42
N VAL A 161 -4.18 -6.69 21.42
CA VAL A 161 -3.40 -6.97 20.19
C VAL A 161 -4.17 -7.86 19.19
N ILE A 162 -4.96 -8.80 19.70
CA ILE A 162 -5.76 -9.71 18.86
C ILE A 162 -6.77 -8.97 17.98
N TRP A 163 -7.42 -7.92 18.50
CA TRP A 163 -8.37 -7.12 17.73
C TRP A 163 -7.68 -6.30 16.63
N SER A 164 -6.47 -5.82 16.91
CA SER A 164 -5.63 -5.17 15.88
C SER A 164 -5.24 -6.15 14.78
N GLY A 165 -4.98 -7.41 15.14
CA GLY A 165 -4.73 -8.48 14.15
C GLY A 165 -5.95 -8.76 13.28
N VAL A 166 -7.13 -8.90 13.89
CA VAL A 166 -8.40 -9.09 13.16
C VAL A 166 -8.69 -7.91 12.24
N PHE A 167 -8.49 -6.69 12.71
CA PHE A 167 -8.61 -5.48 11.90
C PHE A 167 -7.69 -5.52 10.66
N GLY A 168 -6.44 -5.93 10.83
CA GLY A 168 -5.49 -6.09 9.72
C GLY A 168 -5.96 -7.12 8.69
N VAL A 169 -6.46 -8.28 9.15
CA VAL A 169 -7.00 -9.32 8.25
C VAL A 169 -8.24 -8.81 7.51
N VAL A 170 -9.18 -8.19 8.20
CA VAL A 170 -10.41 -7.64 7.59
C VAL A 170 -10.04 -6.58 6.53
N SER A 171 -9.08 -5.69 6.84
CA SER A 171 -8.59 -4.68 5.90
C SER A 171 -7.94 -5.31 4.67
N ALA A 172 -7.12 -6.36 4.84
CA ALA A 172 -6.46 -7.05 3.74
C ALA A 172 -7.45 -7.83 2.85
N VAL A 173 -8.46 -8.48 3.43
CA VAL A 173 -9.54 -9.14 2.69
C VAL A 173 -10.34 -8.12 1.88
N SER A 174 -10.68 -6.98 2.49
CA SER A 174 -11.34 -5.88 1.79
C SER A 174 -10.48 -5.37 0.63
N ALA A 175 -9.18 -5.20 0.84
CA ALA A 175 -8.25 -4.80 -0.21
C ALA A 175 -8.25 -5.79 -1.38
N ALA A 176 -8.22 -7.10 -1.12
CA ALA A 176 -8.27 -8.12 -2.15
C ALA A 176 -9.55 -8.01 -3.00
N ILE A 177 -10.71 -7.90 -2.35
CA ILE A 177 -12.01 -7.81 -3.02
C ILE A 177 -12.12 -6.51 -3.83
N ILE A 178 -11.80 -5.37 -3.20
CA ILE A 178 -11.97 -4.05 -3.84
C ILE A 178 -10.95 -3.83 -4.94
N CYS A 179 -9.72 -4.33 -4.84
CA CYS A 179 -8.75 -4.29 -5.95
C CYS A 179 -9.23 -5.10 -7.16
N TRP A 180 -9.83 -6.26 -6.93
CA TRP A 180 -10.35 -7.09 -8.01
C TRP A 180 -11.55 -6.44 -8.72
N LEU A 181 -12.49 -5.89 -7.96
CA LEU A 181 -13.64 -5.15 -8.50
C LEU A 181 -13.21 -3.82 -9.12
N GLY A 182 -12.34 -3.08 -8.45
CA GLY A 182 -11.84 -1.77 -8.86
C GLY A 182 -10.98 -1.81 -10.12
N GLY A 183 -10.30 -2.94 -10.40
CA GLY A 183 -9.61 -3.14 -11.66
C GLY A 183 -10.56 -3.09 -12.87
N ARG A 184 -11.83 -3.48 -12.71
CA ARG A 184 -12.86 -3.30 -13.74
C ARG A 184 -13.31 -1.84 -13.87
N ALA A 185 -13.40 -1.13 -12.75
CA ALA A 185 -13.72 0.31 -12.76
C ALA A 185 -12.57 1.12 -13.41
N ASP A 186 -11.31 0.77 -13.14
CA ASP A 186 -10.14 1.36 -13.78
C ASP A 186 -10.15 1.12 -15.30
N ARG A 187 -10.51 -0.09 -15.74
CA ARG A 187 -10.70 -0.38 -17.18
C ARG A 187 -11.79 0.48 -17.80
N ALA A 188 -12.93 0.64 -17.12
CA ALA A 188 -14.11 1.34 -17.66
C ALA A 188 -13.96 2.86 -17.69
N HIS A 189 -13.37 3.45 -16.65
CA HIS A 189 -13.32 4.91 -16.43
C HIS A 189 -11.91 5.49 -16.48
N GLY A 190 -10.91 4.62 -16.53
CA GLY A 190 -9.49 4.99 -16.42
C GLY A 190 -9.01 5.16 -14.96
N PRO A 191 -7.68 5.21 -14.75
CA PRO A 191 -7.09 5.23 -13.42
C PRO A 191 -7.31 6.54 -12.65
N LYS A 192 -7.38 7.68 -13.32
CA LYS A 192 -7.46 8.99 -12.66
C LYS A 192 -8.75 9.17 -11.83
N PRO A 193 -9.97 8.88 -12.34
CA PRO A 193 -11.19 8.93 -11.53
C PRO A 193 -11.15 7.97 -10.34
N VAL A 194 -10.60 6.77 -10.53
CA VAL A 194 -10.47 5.78 -9.45
C VAL A 194 -9.54 6.30 -8.35
N ILE A 195 -8.40 6.89 -8.70
CA ILE A 195 -7.48 7.53 -7.74
C ILE A 195 -8.19 8.64 -6.96
N VAL A 196 -8.96 9.50 -7.64
CA VAL A 196 -9.73 10.58 -6.99
C VAL A 196 -10.71 10.00 -5.99
N THR A 197 -11.52 9.03 -6.39
CA THR A 197 -12.54 8.41 -5.52
C THR A 197 -11.90 7.74 -4.30
N CYS A 198 -10.83 6.96 -4.50
CA CYS A 198 -10.11 6.33 -3.39
C CYS A 198 -9.50 7.35 -2.43
N THR A 199 -8.89 8.42 -2.96
CA THR A 199 -8.31 9.48 -2.13
C THR A 199 -9.36 10.23 -1.32
N LEU A 200 -10.52 10.53 -1.90
CA LEU A 200 -11.65 11.13 -1.18
C LEU A 200 -12.19 10.22 -0.09
N ALA A 201 -12.29 8.91 -0.35
CA ALA A 201 -12.69 7.93 0.67
C ALA A 201 -11.68 7.90 1.84
N LEU A 202 -10.38 7.97 1.57
CA LEU A 202 -9.34 8.01 2.61
C LEU A 202 -9.39 9.32 3.41
N ILE A 203 -9.68 10.45 2.78
CA ILE A 203 -9.92 11.73 3.47
C ILE A 203 -11.11 11.62 4.42
N ALA A 204 -12.22 11.04 3.94
CA ALA A 204 -13.41 10.81 4.77
C ALA A 204 -13.10 9.91 5.97
N VAL A 205 -12.33 8.85 5.77
CA VAL A 205 -11.87 7.98 6.87
C VAL A 205 -11.03 8.77 7.88
N CYS A 206 -10.08 9.58 7.44
CA CYS A 206 -9.28 10.42 8.35
C CYS A 206 -10.18 11.36 9.15
N ALA A 207 -11.18 12.00 8.52
CA ALA A 207 -12.13 12.89 9.20
C ALA A 207 -12.97 12.14 10.25
N VAL A 208 -13.44 10.92 9.93
CA VAL A 208 -14.15 10.04 10.88
C VAL A 208 -13.28 9.70 12.07
N VAL A 209 -12.03 9.28 11.83
CA VAL A 209 -11.09 8.89 12.90
C VAL A 209 -10.75 10.09 13.82
N ILE A 210 -10.57 11.29 13.26
CA ILE A 210 -10.35 12.52 14.05
C ILE A 210 -11.56 12.82 14.95
N GLY A 211 -12.77 12.64 14.42
CA GLY A 211 -14.02 12.91 15.13
C GLY A 211 -14.44 11.84 16.13
N MET A 212 -13.67 10.74 16.28
CA MET A 212 -14.07 9.60 17.08
C MET A 212 -13.17 9.39 18.31
N SER A 213 -13.79 9.01 19.43
CA SER A 213 -13.12 8.50 20.64
C SER A 213 -14.01 7.48 21.33
N ARG A 214 -13.56 6.93 22.46
CA ARG A 214 -14.41 6.04 23.31
C ARG A 214 -15.62 6.75 23.88
N GLU A 215 -15.54 8.03 24.10
CA GLU A 215 -16.56 8.81 24.82
C GLU A 215 -17.47 9.62 23.89
N GLN A 216 -17.04 9.85 22.66
CA GLN A 216 -17.78 10.69 21.71
C GLN A 216 -17.54 10.31 20.26
N PHE A 217 -18.54 10.56 19.41
CA PHE A 217 -18.46 10.49 17.97
C PHE A 217 -18.97 11.78 17.35
N MET A 218 -18.13 12.48 16.60
CA MET A 218 -18.43 13.79 15.98
C MET A 218 -19.03 14.84 16.95
N GLY A 219 -18.55 14.85 18.20
CA GLY A 219 -19.03 15.74 19.25
C GLY A 219 -20.28 15.24 20.00
N LEU A 220 -20.88 14.14 19.57
CA LEU A 220 -22.01 13.52 20.27
C LEU A 220 -21.50 12.56 21.33
N PRO A 221 -21.93 12.68 22.60
CA PRO A 221 -21.50 11.77 23.67
C PRO A 221 -22.04 10.35 23.41
N LEU A 222 -21.21 9.35 23.69
CA LEU A 222 -21.56 7.94 23.60
C LEU A 222 -21.77 7.36 25.00
N ALA A 223 -22.67 6.37 25.10
CA ALA A 223 -22.90 5.66 26.35
C ALA A 223 -21.61 4.94 26.82
N PRO A 224 -21.31 4.92 28.13
CA PRO A 224 -20.18 4.17 28.67
C PRO A 224 -20.20 2.71 28.23
N GLY A 225 -19.06 2.19 27.76
CA GLY A 225 -18.95 0.82 27.25
C GLY A 225 -19.56 0.58 25.84
N SER A 226 -19.95 1.64 25.12
CA SER A 226 -20.47 1.53 23.75
C SER A 226 -19.47 0.84 22.82
N ARG A 227 -19.96 -0.09 21.99
CA ARG A 227 -19.19 -0.74 20.92
C ARG A 227 -19.26 0.00 19.58
N ILE A 228 -19.96 1.13 19.53
CA ILE A 228 -20.09 1.94 18.32
C ILE A 228 -18.71 2.37 17.76
N PRO A 229 -17.76 2.88 18.58
CA PRO A 229 -16.43 3.22 18.08
C PRO A 229 -15.69 2.03 17.46
N ASP A 230 -15.83 0.85 18.03
CA ASP A 230 -15.19 -0.36 17.48
C ASP A 230 -15.76 -0.71 16.11
N ALA A 231 -17.09 -0.70 15.96
CA ALA A 231 -17.75 -0.98 14.69
C ALA A 231 -17.39 0.05 13.60
N ILE A 232 -17.39 1.34 13.97
CA ILE A 232 -16.98 2.42 13.05
C ILE A 232 -15.53 2.24 12.63
N PHE A 233 -14.62 1.91 13.56
CA PHE A 233 -13.21 1.74 13.24
C PHE A 233 -12.96 0.51 12.36
N PHE A 234 -13.71 -0.60 12.56
CA PHE A 234 -13.69 -1.73 11.62
C PHE A 234 -14.18 -1.32 10.22
N ALA A 235 -15.23 -0.52 10.12
CA ALA A 235 -15.69 0.03 8.83
C ALA A 235 -14.61 0.92 8.18
N CYS A 236 -13.92 1.74 8.98
CA CYS A 236 -12.75 2.50 8.51
C CYS A 236 -11.65 1.56 8.00
N GLY A 237 -11.39 0.43 8.69
CA GLY A 237 -10.42 -0.58 8.25
C GLY A 237 -10.76 -1.19 6.90
N VAL A 238 -12.03 -1.52 6.67
CA VAL A 238 -12.54 -1.97 5.36
C VAL A 238 -12.28 -0.91 4.28
N ALA A 239 -12.58 0.35 4.58
CA ALA A 239 -12.38 1.46 3.64
C ALA A 239 -10.88 1.74 3.40
N ILE A 240 -10.04 1.71 4.44
CA ILE A 240 -8.58 1.90 4.33
C ILE A 240 -7.97 0.78 3.47
N GLY A 241 -8.31 -0.48 3.76
CA GLY A 241 -7.82 -1.62 2.99
C GLY A 241 -8.25 -1.53 1.53
N GLY A 242 -9.55 -1.37 1.29
CA GLY A 242 -10.13 -1.34 -0.05
C GLY A 242 -9.67 -0.15 -0.88
N ALA A 243 -9.87 1.07 -0.38
CA ALA A 243 -9.49 2.28 -1.09
C ALA A 243 -7.97 2.41 -1.21
N GLY A 244 -7.22 2.05 -0.16
CA GLY A 244 -5.76 2.09 -0.17
C GLY A 244 -5.14 1.10 -1.15
N GLY A 245 -5.62 -0.15 -1.19
CA GLY A 245 -5.18 -1.15 -2.14
C GLY A 245 -5.48 -0.73 -3.58
N MET A 246 -6.71 -0.26 -3.84
CA MET A 246 -7.11 0.18 -5.18
C MET A 246 -6.38 1.45 -5.61
N LEU A 247 -6.14 2.40 -4.70
CA LEU A 247 -5.31 3.57 -4.97
C LEU A 247 -3.92 3.18 -5.49
N GLN A 248 -3.28 2.19 -4.87
CA GLN A 248 -1.98 1.69 -5.31
C GLN A 248 -2.06 1.00 -6.68
N ALA A 249 -3.10 0.18 -6.92
CA ALA A 249 -3.31 -0.50 -8.19
C ALA A 249 -3.55 0.48 -9.35
N ALA A 250 -4.44 1.47 -9.16
CA ALA A 250 -4.72 2.51 -10.15
C ALA A 250 -3.52 3.46 -10.37
N SER A 251 -2.77 3.74 -9.31
CA SER A 251 -1.54 4.54 -9.39
C SER A 251 -0.50 3.89 -10.31
N ARG A 252 -0.36 2.57 -10.23
CA ARG A 252 0.52 1.81 -11.11
C ARG A 252 0.04 1.87 -12.56
N THR A 253 -1.27 1.74 -12.79
CA THR A 253 -1.87 1.88 -14.13
C THR A 253 -1.62 3.27 -14.71
N LEU A 254 -1.79 4.33 -13.92
CA LEU A 254 -1.54 5.70 -14.37
C LEU A 254 -0.04 5.93 -14.68
N MET A 255 0.87 5.29 -13.93
CA MET A 255 2.30 5.35 -14.22
C MET A 255 2.64 4.70 -15.57
N VAL A 256 2.04 3.55 -15.88
CA VAL A 256 2.19 2.91 -17.19
C VAL A 256 1.74 3.82 -18.34
N ARG A 257 0.66 4.61 -18.14
CA ARG A 257 0.19 5.55 -19.17
C ARG A 257 1.18 6.71 -19.43
N HIS A 258 2.07 7.02 -18.49
CA HIS A 258 3.09 8.07 -18.61
C HIS A 258 4.45 7.58 -19.12
N THR A 259 4.55 6.30 -19.49
CA THR A 259 5.80 5.73 -20.00
C THR A 259 5.59 4.86 -21.23
N THR A 260 6.68 4.49 -21.89
CA THR A 260 6.71 3.47 -22.94
C THR A 260 7.31 2.17 -22.42
N ALA A 261 7.15 1.07 -23.14
CA ALA A 261 7.72 -0.22 -22.73
C ALA A 261 9.25 -0.17 -22.58
N GLU A 262 9.93 0.59 -23.47
CA GLU A 262 11.40 0.72 -23.48
C GLU A 262 11.94 1.49 -22.27
N ARG A 263 11.15 2.43 -21.73
CA ARG A 263 11.53 3.30 -20.60
C ARG A 263 10.83 2.95 -19.29
N ALA A 264 10.11 1.85 -19.27
CA ALA A 264 9.28 1.46 -18.11
C ALA A 264 10.13 1.24 -16.85
N THR A 265 11.30 0.62 -16.96
CA THR A 265 12.19 0.38 -15.80
C THR A 265 12.67 1.70 -15.18
N GLU A 266 13.10 2.67 -16.01
CA GLU A 266 13.51 4.00 -15.54
C GLU A 266 12.35 4.73 -14.85
N ALA A 267 11.18 4.71 -15.49
CA ALA A 267 9.98 5.37 -15.01
C ALA A 267 9.49 4.78 -13.66
N PHE A 268 9.44 3.46 -13.53
CA PHE A 268 9.09 2.82 -12.26
C PHE A 268 10.19 2.95 -11.19
N GLY A 269 11.46 3.03 -11.60
CA GLY A 269 12.56 3.39 -10.71
C GLY A 269 12.38 4.79 -10.11
N LEU A 270 12.09 5.79 -10.95
CA LEU A 270 11.79 7.15 -10.50
C LEU A 270 10.52 7.22 -9.64
N TYR A 271 9.49 6.48 -10.00
CA TYR A 271 8.26 6.35 -9.22
C TYR A 271 8.51 5.74 -7.83
N ALA A 272 9.34 4.72 -7.72
CA ALA A 272 9.73 4.12 -6.44
C ALA A 272 10.57 5.10 -5.61
N LEU A 273 11.56 5.76 -6.24
CA LEU A 273 12.43 6.74 -5.59
C LEU A 273 11.62 7.92 -5.01
N SER A 274 10.66 8.47 -5.79
CA SER A 274 9.82 9.57 -5.32
C SER A 274 9.06 9.22 -4.05
N GLY A 275 8.53 7.99 -3.92
CA GLY A 275 7.82 7.56 -2.72
C GLY A 275 8.70 7.20 -1.53
N LYS A 276 10.03 7.02 -1.74
CA LYS A 276 10.96 6.77 -0.64
C LYS A 276 11.62 8.05 -0.13
N ALA A 277 11.78 9.03 -1.00
CA ALA A 277 12.44 10.30 -0.65
C ALA A 277 11.72 11.06 0.48
N THR A 278 10.41 10.89 0.59
CA THR A 278 9.57 11.60 1.58
C THR A 278 8.92 10.68 2.61
N ALA A 279 9.29 9.40 2.66
CA ALA A 279 8.67 8.42 3.56
C ALA A 279 8.70 8.78 5.06
N PHE A 280 9.57 9.72 5.44
CA PHE A 280 9.64 10.27 6.80
C PHE A 280 8.62 11.39 7.07
N LEU A 281 8.07 12.02 6.01
CA LEU A 281 7.29 13.27 6.14
C LEU A 281 5.99 13.05 6.91
N ALA A 282 5.20 12.04 6.54
CA ALA A 282 3.93 11.77 7.21
C ALA A 282 4.11 11.37 8.69
N PRO A 283 4.99 10.43 9.07
CA PRO A 283 5.29 10.15 10.48
C PRO A 283 5.78 11.37 11.26
N PHE A 284 6.63 12.19 10.66
CA PHE A 284 7.12 13.42 11.27
C PHE A 284 6.00 14.42 11.55
N LEU A 285 5.12 14.66 10.58
CA LEU A 285 3.98 15.55 10.73
C LEU A 285 2.99 15.05 11.79
N ILE A 286 2.69 13.74 11.80
CA ILE A 286 1.83 13.12 12.82
C ILE A 286 2.44 13.33 14.22
N ALA A 287 3.72 13.03 14.38
CA ALA A 287 4.40 13.18 15.66
C ALA A 287 4.39 14.63 16.14
N THR A 288 4.68 15.58 15.25
CA THR A 288 4.69 17.02 15.55
C THR A 288 3.32 17.51 15.99
N VAL A 289 2.26 17.19 15.25
CA VAL A 289 0.90 17.62 15.59
C VAL A 289 0.40 16.92 16.86
N THR A 290 0.72 15.64 17.05
CA THR A 290 0.39 14.92 18.27
C THR A 290 1.07 15.55 19.48
N ALA A 291 2.35 15.90 19.39
CA ALA A 291 3.08 16.56 20.46
C ALA A 291 2.53 17.95 20.78
N ALA A 292 2.18 18.73 19.76
CA ALA A 292 1.63 20.08 19.91
C ALA A 292 0.21 20.10 20.50
N THR A 293 -0.61 19.10 20.20
CA THR A 293 -2.03 19.05 20.61
C THR A 293 -2.30 18.14 21.80
N GLY A 294 -1.34 17.29 22.18
CA GLY A 294 -1.54 16.24 23.18
C GLY A 294 -2.55 15.17 22.77
N SER A 295 -2.97 15.14 21.48
CA SER A 295 -4.03 14.29 20.99
C SER A 295 -3.60 13.45 19.80
N GLN A 296 -3.60 12.13 19.96
CA GLN A 296 -3.35 11.19 18.88
C GLN A 296 -4.36 11.30 17.73
N ARG A 297 -5.63 11.62 18.06
CA ARG A 297 -6.69 11.80 17.06
C ARG A 297 -6.39 12.98 16.13
N ILE A 298 -6.02 14.13 16.73
CA ILE A 298 -5.68 15.33 15.95
C ILE A 298 -4.37 15.12 15.21
N GLY A 299 -3.47 14.31 15.74
CA GLY A 299 -2.20 13.95 15.13
C GLY A 299 -2.31 13.41 13.70
N ILE A 300 -3.44 12.78 13.34
CA ILE A 300 -3.65 12.27 11.98
C ILE A 300 -4.06 13.35 10.96
N SER A 301 -4.43 14.56 11.42
CA SER A 301 -4.94 15.63 10.54
C SER A 301 -3.99 16.03 9.38
N PRO A 302 -2.66 15.99 9.49
CA PRO A 302 -1.77 16.26 8.37
C PRO A 302 -1.98 15.34 7.16
N LEU A 303 -2.47 14.11 7.39
CA LEU A 303 -2.74 13.18 6.29
C LEU A 303 -3.85 13.69 5.37
N ILE A 304 -4.86 14.39 5.93
CA ILE A 304 -5.90 15.04 5.13
C ILE A 304 -5.27 16.08 4.20
N VAL A 305 -4.36 16.90 4.73
CA VAL A 305 -3.66 17.92 3.93
C VAL A 305 -2.83 17.26 2.82
N MET A 306 -2.12 16.18 3.14
CA MET A 306 -1.33 15.45 2.13
C MET A 306 -2.22 14.84 1.03
N PHE A 307 -3.36 14.25 1.37
CA PHE A 307 -4.31 13.74 0.39
C PHE A 307 -4.93 14.88 -0.45
N LEU A 308 -5.24 16.01 0.15
CA LEU A 308 -5.75 17.20 -0.58
C LEU A 308 -4.69 17.76 -1.53
N LEU A 309 -3.41 17.83 -1.11
CA LEU A 309 -2.31 18.22 -1.99
C LEU A 309 -2.16 17.24 -3.16
N SER A 310 -2.27 15.94 -2.90
CA SER A 310 -2.28 14.93 -3.95
C SER A 310 -3.40 15.17 -4.96
N LEU A 311 -4.64 15.42 -4.51
CA LEU A 311 -5.78 15.73 -5.37
C LEU A 311 -5.59 17.03 -6.15
N ALA A 312 -5.03 18.06 -5.52
CA ALA A 312 -4.74 19.33 -6.17
C ALA A 312 -3.75 19.16 -7.32
N LEU A 313 -2.65 18.43 -7.07
CA LEU A 313 -1.64 18.12 -8.09
C LEU A 313 -2.20 17.25 -9.22
N LEU A 314 -3.14 16.35 -8.91
CA LEU A 314 -3.77 15.48 -9.91
C LEU A 314 -4.54 16.25 -10.99
N ARG A 315 -4.91 17.53 -10.74
CA ARG A 315 -5.55 18.37 -11.76
C ARG A 315 -4.68 18.58 -13.01
N TRP A 316 -3.37 18.67 -12.82
CA TRP A 316 -2.41 18.85 -13.92
C TRP A 316 -1.97 17.55 -14.59
N VAL A 317 -2.46 16.41 -14.10
CA VAL A 317 -2.13 15.09 -14.64
C VAL A 317 -3.08 14.75 -15.78
N LYS A 318 -2.54 14.45 -16.95
CA LYS A 318 -3.31 13.99 -18.11
C LYS A 318 -3.71 12.52 -17.91
N PRO A 319 -4.99 12.14 -18.08
CA PRO A 319 -5.44 10.77 -17.90
C PRO A 319 -4.75 9.76 -18.81
N GLU A 320 -4.45 10.17 -20.05
CA GLU A 320 -3.80 9.31 -21.04
C GLU A 320 -2.26 9.34 -20.99
N GLY A 321 -1.71 10.14 -20.08
CA GLY A 321 -0.27 10.32 -19.96
C GLY A 321 0.36 11.18 -21.05
N GLU A 322 1.69 11.17 -21.10
CA GLU A 322 2.52 11.83 -22.12
C GLU A 322 3.57 10.82 -22.63
N PRO A 323 3.17 9.77 -23.36
CA PRO A 323 4.06 8.66 -23.67
C PRO A 323 5.09 8.91 -24.77
N GLY A 324 5.16 10.09 -25.36
CA GLY A 324 5.90 10.34 -26.59
C GLY A 324 6.78 11.57 -26.63
N GLN A 325 7.13 12.16 -25.51
CA GLN A 325 8.05 13.31 -25.49
C GLN A 325 9.32 13.01 -24.73
#